data_c8e87318f3a6dc8645d3f7ddb585b588
#
_entry.id   c8e87318f3a6dc8645d3f7ddb585b588
#
_cell.length_a   1.000
_cell.length_b   1.000
_cell.length_c   1.000
_cell.angle_alpha   90.00
_cell.angle_beta   90.00
_cell.angle_gamma   90.00
#
_symmetry.space_group_name_H-M   'P 1'
#
loop_
_entity.id
_entity.type
_entity.pdbx_description
1 polymer ?
#
loop_
_entity_poly.entity_id
_entity_poly.type
_entity_poly.pdbx_seq_one_letter_code
_entity_poly.pdbx_strand_id
1 'polypeptide(L)'
;MHCQEEHNDEKEDPFIIVSHKLGIKSWCIKPLFLFAYNKLIRSRIKGKKDCNLSVTESVQLSRAVLLVNAECYTAWNARKEMITSGILNLVDDWKFSGVVLSKHPRSAETFSHRKWTIVQLEKHKGQGEFIQSYLRTELAITLRAAECYADNYTAWSHRAWLVDRFMYDKKKKLFCELQGIRAWAESHISDNCCFHHRQLLLRHLKNVCSKGEVVHLLLSEVEFITDLILTFPGHEVLWYHRRFVYHISNHWFPDVGPQTVREIANGPERNGDCNTDNINRTTRRTSPSVIPSLLELASSSFKILTESKSRSRLKTPITDGTFLPLSASSEFKFCDGAIAECKGPEGEVQRSCALNYKRWLLIRSTPHQLNCNGAAFTPKVVTEAGLS
;
A
#
# COMPACT_ATOMS: atom_id res chain seq x y z
N MET A 1 19.57 -58.15 25.37
CA MET A 1 18.25 -57.68 25.80
C MET A 1 17.99 -56.37 25.07
N HIS A 2 17.29 -56.47 23.94
CA HIS A 2 16.81 -55.28 23.20
C HIS A 2 15.44 -54.95 23.77
N CYS A 3 15.35 -53.81 24.45
CA CYS A 3 14.05 -53.22 24.76
C CYS A 3 13.52 -52.59 23.47
N GLN A 4 12.50 -53.20 22.90
CA GLN A 4 11.64 -52.55 21.92
C GLN A 4 10.78 -51.58 22.70
N GLU A 5 11.03 -50.28 22.51
CA GLU A 5 10.08 -49.23 22.87
C GLU A 5 8.90 -49.35 21.89
N GLU A 6 7.81 -49.90 22.38
CA GLU A 6 6.51 -49.77 21.71
C GLU A 6 6.13 -48.29 21.68
N HIS A 7 6.28 -47.67 20.53
CA HIS A 7 5.66 -46.39 20.25
C HIS A 7 4.15 -46.58 20.27
N ASN A 8 3.57 -46.23 21.40
CA ASN A 8 2.14 -46.06 21.53
C ASN A 8 1.75 -44.84 20.72
N ASP A 9 1.34 -45.05 19.45
CA ASP A 9 0.75 -44.03 18.58
C ASP A 9 -0.64 -43.62 19.14
N GLU A 10 -0.66 -42.91 20.26
CA GLU A 10 -1.81 -42.09 20.61
C GLU A 10 -1.98 -41.09 19.48
N LYS A 11 -3.00 -41.30 18.64
CA LYS A 11 -3.38 -40.37 17.56
C LYS A 11 -3.69 -39.01 18.18
N GLU A 12 -2.64 -38.20 18.29
CA GLU A 12 -2.81 -36.81 18.77
C GLU A 12 -3.87 -36.10 17.94
N ASP A 13 -4.82 -35.46 18.62
CA ASP A 13 -5.86 -34.64 17.95
C ASP A 13 -5.21 -33.64 16.99
N PRO A 14 -5.57 -33.65 15.70
CA PRO A 14 -5.04 -32.71 14.70
C PRO A 14 -5.42 -31.27 14.98
N PHE A 15 -6.39 -31.02 15.84
CA PHE A 15 -6.90 -29.67 16.12
C PHE A 15 -6.45 -29.18 17.49
N ILE A 16 -6.19 -27.87 17.55
CA ILE A 16 -5.87 -27.16 18.79
C ILE A 16 -6.80 -25.98 18.90
N ILE A 17 -7.47 -25.84 20.04
CA ILE A 17 -8.30 -24.68 20.35
C ILE A 17 -7.65 -23.93 21.51
N VAL A 18 -7.21 -22.69 21.25
CA VAL A 18 -6.63 -21.80 22.25
C VAL A 18 -7.31 -20.45 22.17
N SER A 19 -7.86 -19.97 23.28
CA SER A 19 -8.50 -18.64 23.34
C SER A 19 -9.52 -18.39 22.21
N HIS A 20 -10.39 -19.38 21.96
CA HIS A 20 -11.41 -19.36 20.89
C HIS A 20 -10.84 -19.35 19.46
N LYS A 21 -9.56 -19.66 19.27
CA LYS A 21 -8.92 -19.79 17.96
C LYS A 21 -8.65 -21.25 17.66
N LEU A 22 -9.10 -21.70 16.48
CA LEU A 22 -8.81 -23.04 15.97
C LEU A 22 -7.45 -23.04 15.26
N GLY A 23 -6.56 -23.89 15.71
CA GLY A 23 -5.30 -24.23 15.04
C GLY A 23 -5.32 -25.64 14.47
N ILE A 24 -4.50 -25.89 13.46
CA ILE A 24 -4.22 -27.22 12.91
C ILE A 24 -2.75 -27.53 13.16
N LYS A 25 -2.42 -28.67 13.73
CA LYS A 25 -1.05 -29.10 13.96
C LYS A 25 -0.29 -29.22 12.64
N SER A 26 0.98 -28.82 12.63
CA SER A 26 1.79 -28.70 11.41
C SER A 26 1.91 -30.01 10.61
N TRP A 27 1.95 -31.17 11.28
CA TRP A 27 2.05 -32.46 10.63
C TRP A 27 0.80 -32.82 9.80
N CYS A 28 -0.38 -32.25 10.11
CA CYS A 28 -1.62 -32.47 9.37
C CYS A 28 -1.71 -31.60 8.10
N ILE A 29 -0.97 -30.49 8.01
CA ILE A 29 -1.14 -29.50 6.92
C ILE A 29 -0.83 -30.14 5.57
N LYS A 30 0.28 -30.85 5.44
CA LYS A 30 0.69 -31.48 4.17
C LYS A 30 -0.28 -32.60 3.72
N PRO A 31 -0.67 -33.57 4.57
CA PRO A 31 -1.68 -34.56 4.21
C PRO A 31 -3.03 -33.93 3.82
N LEU A 32 -3.50 -32.93 4.58
CA LEU A 32 -4.74 -32.23 4.27
C LEU A 32 -4.69 -31.52 2.90
N PHE A 33 -3.60 -30.82 2.65
CA PHE A 33 -3.40 -30.14 1.36
C PHE A 33 -3.39 -31.15 0.20
N LEU A 34 -2.60 -32.21 0.30
CA LEU A 34 -2.49 -33.23 -0.75
C LEU A 34 -3.84 -33.92 -1.01
N PHE A 35 -4.58 -34.27 0.05
CA PHE A 35 -5.92 -34.84 -0.08
C PHE A 35 -6.84 -33.87 -0.83
N ALA A 36 -6.97 -32.63 -0.35
CA ALA A 36 -7.88 -31.64 -0.93
C ALA A 36 -7.48 -31.28 -2.37
N TYR A 37 -6.20 -31.06 -2.62
CA TYR A 37 -5.67 -30.73 -3.94
C TYR A 37 -5.89 -31.86 -4.95
N ASN A 38 -5.48 -33.08 -4.61
CA ASN A 38 -5.62 -34.23 -5.51
C ASN A 38 -7.09 -34.53 -5.83
N LYS A 39 -7.99 -34.43 -4.84
CA LYS A 39 -9.42 -34.62 -5.05
C LYS A 39 -10.00 -33.51 -5.97
N LEU A 40 -9.61 -32.25 -5.75
CA LEU A 40 -10.01 -31.12 -6.58
C LEU A 40 -9.51 -31.27 -8.04
N ILE A 41 -8.24 -31.64 -8.23
CA ILE A 41 -7.66 -31.82 -9.58
C ILE A 41 -8.30 -32.99 -10.32
N ARG A 42 -8.47 -34.15 -9.65
CA ARG A 42 -9.09 -35.34 -10.28
C ARG A 42 -10.50 -35.05 -10.80
N SER A 43 -11.29 -34.25 -10.07
CA SER A 43 -12.64 -33.87 -10.51
C SER A 43 -12.64 -32.99 -11.75
N ARG A 44 -11.53 -32.30 -12.07
CA ARG A 44 -11.38 -31.40 -13.22
C ARG A 44 -10.84 -32.11 -14.48
N ILE A 45 -10.33 -33.32 -14.37
CA ILE A 45 -9.83 -34.09 -15.51
C ILE A 45 -11.04 -34.70 -16.24
N LYS A 46 -11.31 -34.21 -17.45
CA LYS A 46 -12.38 -34.73 -18.33
C LYS A 46 -12.18 -36.23 -18.57
N GLY A 47 -13.24 -37.00 -18.39
CA GLY A 47 -13.25 -38.43 -18.72
C GLY A 47 -13.11 -39.42 -17.56
N LYS A 48 -12.83 -38.98 -16.33
CA LYS A 48 -12.89 -39.86 -15.14
C LYS A 48 -14.29 -39.83 -14.52
N LYS A 49 -15.08 -40.87 -14.77
CA LYS A 49 -16.44 -41.02 -14.22
C LYS A 49 -16.50 -41.19 -12.69
N ASP A 50 -15.36 -41.47 -12.05
CA ASP A 50 -15.28 -41.84 -10.61
C ASP A 50 -15.16 -40.67 -9.62
N CYS A 51 -15.21 -39.43 -10.07
CA CYS A 51 -15.05 -38.25 -9.21
C CYS A 51 -16.15 -37.20 -9.44
N ASN A 52 -17.41 -37.61 -9.28
CA ASN A 52 -18.51 -36.63 -9.19
C ASN A 52 -18.45 -35.96 -7.80
N LEU A 53 -17.67 -34.88 -7.68
CA LEU A 53 -17.73 -34.04 -6.50
C LEU A 53 -19.07 -33.33 -6.43
N SER A 54 -19.68 -33.34 -5.26
CA SER A 54 -20.78 -32.42 -4.99
C SER A 54 -20.30 -30.96 -5.07
N VAL A 55 -21.21 -30.07 -5.35
CA VAL A 55 -20.93 -28.62 -5.33
C VAL A 55 -20.32 -28.18 -4.00
N THR A 56 -20.91 -28.67 -2.89
CA THR A 56 -20.44 -28.35 -1.52
C THR A 56 -19.02 -28.82 -1.29
N GLU A 57 -18.69 -30.06 -1.72
CA GLU A 57 -17.33 -30.59 -1.60
C GLU A 57 -16.33 -29.78 -2.40
N SER A 58 -16.65 -29.38 -3.64
CA SER A 58 -15.78 -28.56 -4.48
C SER A 58 -15.45 -27.22 -3.82
N VAL A 59 -16.46 -26.59 -3.21
CA VAL A 59 -16.30 -25.34 -2.43
C VAL A 59 -15.39 -25.56 -1.23
N GLN A 60 -15.61 -26.63 -0.45
CA GLN A 60 -14.81 -26.92 0.75
C GLN A 60 -13.36 -27.28 0.41
N LEU A 61 -13.14 -28.12 -0.60
CA LEU A 61 -11.80 -28.49 -1.06
C LEU A 61 -11.01 -27.28 -1.55
N SER A 62 -11.62 -26.42 -2.38
CA SER A 62 -10.96 -25.20 -2.85
C SER A 62 -10.63 -24.23 -1.69
N ARG A 63 -11.49 -24.14 -0.66
CA ARG A 63 -11.18 -23.37 0.56
C ARG A 63 -9.99 -23.95 1.31
N ALA A 64 -9.98 -25.27 1.57
CA ALA A 64 -8.89 -25.94 2.26
C ALA A 64 -7.56 -25.74 1.54
N VAL A 65 -7.52 -25.93 0.22
CA VAL A 65 -6.32 -25.72 -0.60
C VAL A 65 -5.81 -24.27 -0.46
N LEU A 66 -6.69 -23.27 -0.59
CA LEU A 66 -6.30 -21.85 -0.61
C LEU A 66 -5.91 -21.31 0.77
N LEU A 67 -6.46 -21.83 1.84
CA LEU A 67 -6.03 -21.47 3.20
C LEU A 67 -4.63 -22.02 3.54
N VAL A 68 -4.21 -23.11 2.90
CA VAL A 68 -2.87 -23.68 3.05
C VAL A 68 -1.89 -23.07 2.04
N ASN A 69 -2.29 -22.97 0.79
CA ASN A 69 -1.48 -22.42 -0.30
C ASN A 69 -2.30 -21.44 -1.15
N ALA A 70 -2.17 -20.17 -0.84
CA ALA A 70 -2.86 -19.07 -1.51
C ALA A 70 -2.40 -18.85 -2.97
N GLU A 71 -1.23 -19.39 -3.35
CA GLU A 71 -0.68 -19.32 -4.71
C GLU A 71 -1.22 -20.44 -5.64
N CYS A 72 -2.19 -21.24 -5.17
CA CYS A 72 -2.78 -22.29 -5.98
C CYS A 72 -3.73 -21.73 -7.04
N TYR A 73 -3.19 -21.36 -8.18
CA TYR A 73 -3.89 -20.83 -9.34
C TYR A 73 -5.09 -21.73 -9.77
N THR A 74 -4.93 -23.05 -9.77
CA THR A 74 -6.00 -24.01 -10.13
C THR A 74 -7.21 -23.90 -9.22
N ALA A 75 -6.99 -23.72 -7.91
CA ALA A 75 -8.08 -23.60 -6.95
C ALA A 75 -8.81 -22.25 -7.12
N TRP A 76 -8.10 -21.17 -7.42
CA TRP A 76 -8.72 -19.88 -7.75
C TRP A 76 -9.55 -19.96 -9.04
N ASN A 77 -9.06 -20.64 -10.08
CA ASN A 77 -9.82 -20.83 -11.32
C ASN A 77 -11.07 -21.68 -11.10
N ALA A 78 -10.99 -22.74 -10.28
CA ALA A 78 -12.17 -23.51 -9.91
C ALA A 78 -13.24 -22.63 -9.26
N ARG A 79 -12.83 -21.70 -8.38
CA ARG A 79 -13.77 -20.75 -7.75
C ARG A 79 -14.36 -19.77 -8.74
N LYS A 80 -13.56 -19.23 -9.68
CA LYS A 80 -14.07 -18.35 -10.76
C LYS A 80 -15.14 -19.06 -11.59
N GLU A 81 -14.91 -20.33 -11.96
CA GLU A 81 -15.89 -21.13 -12.69
C GLU A 81 -17.19 -21.33 -11.89
N MET A 82 -17.08 -21.66 -10.59
CA MET A 82 -18.25 -21.80 -9.72
C MET A 82 -19.03 -20.48 -9.54
N ILE A 83 -18.34 -19.33 -9.53
CA ILE A 83 -18.99 -18.01 -9.50
C ILE A 83 -19.70 -17.75 -10.82
N THR A 84 -19.03 -18.00 -11.96
CA THR A 84 -19.58 -17.75 -13.29
C THR A 84 -20.81 -18.63 -13.56
N SER A 85 -20.84 -19.84 -13.03
CA SER A 85 -22.00 -20.76 -13.14
C SER A 85 -23.09 -20.49 -12.09
N GLY A 86 -22.96 -19.45 -11.25
CA GLY A 86 -23.95 -19.11 -10.22
C GLY A 86 -23.92 -20.00 -8.96
N ILE A 87 -22.96 -20.91 -8.85
CA ILE A 87 -22.80 -21.83 -7.71
C ILE A 87 -22.30 -21.09 -6.48
N LEU A 88 -21.34 -20.20 -6.64
CA LEU A 88 -20.79 -19.40 -5.56
C LEU A 88 -21.28 -17.95 -5.64
N ASN A 89 -21.63 -17.41 -4.47
CA ASN A 89 -21.93 -15.99 -4.36
C ASN A 89 -20.64 -15.16 -4.47
N LEU A 90 -20.64 -14.17 -5.34
CA LEU A 90 -19.50 -13.32 -5.64
C LEU A 90 -19.02 -12.50 -4.41
N VAL A 91 -19.97 -12.00 -3.60
CA VAL A 91 -19.63 -11.20 -2.39
C VAL A 91 -19.02 -12.08 -1.31
N ASP A 92 -19.53 -13.30 -1.13
CA ASP A 92 -18.98 -14.23 -0.14
C ASP A 92 -17.59 -14.73 -0.55
N ASP A 93 -17.34 -14.87 -1.83
CA ASP A 93 -16.03 -15.21 -2.34
C ASP A 93 -15.02 -14.05 -2.20
N TRP A 94 -15.48 -12.82 -2.44
CA TRP A 94 -14.71 -11.63 -2.15
C TRP A 94 -14.32 -11.53 -0.66
N LYS A 95 -15.25 -11.83 0.27
CA LYS A 95 -14.96 -11.90 1.71
C LYS A 95 -13.95 -13.01 2.04
N PHE A 96 -14.15 -14.20 1.47
CA PHE A 96 -13.24 -15.34 1.66
C PHE A 96 -11.81 -15.03 1.23
N SER A 97 -11.61 -14.37 0.09
CA SER A 97 -10.28 -13.96 -0.35
C SER A 97 -9.60 -12.98 0.63
N GLY A 98 -10.37 -12.17 1.36
CA GLY A 98 -9.87 -11.36 2.48
C GLY A 98 -9.38 -12.19 3.67
N VAL A 99 -10.08 -13.31 3.96
CA VAL A 99 -9.62 -14.27 4.99
C VAL A 99 -8.30 -14.94 4.56
N VAL A 100 -8.16 -15.31 3.29
CA VAL A 100 -6.90 -15.87 2.76
C VAL A 100 -5.75 -14.86 2.93
N LEU A 101 -5.96 -13.56 2.64
CA LEU A 101 -4.95 -12.52 2.83
C LEU A 101 -4.55 -12.32 4.29
N SER A 102 -5.42 -12.60 5.26
CA SER A 102 -5.06 -12.50 6.68
C SER A 102 -3.96 -13.49 7.08
N LYS A 103 -3.84 -14.60 6.36
CA LYS A 103 -2.80 -15.64 6.54
C LYS A 103 -1.66 -15.50 5.53
N HIS A 104 -1.95 -15.09 4.31
CA HIS A 104 -1.02 -14.98 3.20
C HIS A 104 -0.99 -13.55 2.64
N PRO A 105 -0.51 -12.56 3.39
CA PRO A 105 -0.64 -11.13 3.06
C PRO A 105 0.11 -10.71 1.79
N ARG A 106 1.05 -11.52 1.30
CA ARG A 106 1.81 -11.28 0.05
C ARG A 106 1.26 -12.01 -1.17
N SER A 107 0.20 -12.81 -1.02
CA SER A 107 -0.26 -13.66 -2.11
C SER A 107 -0.66 -12.85 -3.36
N ALA A 108 0.13 -12.99 -4.42
CA ALA A 108 -0.12 -12.34 -5.72
C ALA A 108 -1.38 -12.91 -6.37
N GLU A 109 -1.59 -14.23 -6.29
CA GLU A 109 -2.77 -14.89 -6.85
C GLU A 109 -4.06 -14.49 -6.14
N THR A 110 -4.01 -14.30 -4.81
CA THR A 110 -5.17 -13.81 -4.07
C THR A 110 -5.53 -12.38 -4.46
N PHE A 111 -4.57 -11.47 -4.58
CA PHE A 111 -4.83 -10.11 -5.06
C PHE A 111 -5.30 -10.09 -6.52
N SER A 112 -4.77 -10.96 -7.38
CA SER A 112 -5.24 -11.13 -8.75
C SER A 112 -6.70 -11.60 -8.81
N HIS A 113 -7.05 -12.59 -7.97
CA HIS A 113 -8.44 -13.05 -7.84
C HIS A 113 -9.36 -11.93 -7.30
N ARG A 114 -8.91 -11.14 -6.32
CA ARG A 114 -9.66 -9.98 -5.82
C ARG A 114 -9.92 -8.94 -6.90
N LYS A 115 -8.91 -8.60 -7.72
CA LYS A 115 -9.12 -7.71 -8.89
C LYS A 115 -10.21 -8.25 -9.81
N TRP A 116 -10.19 -9.54 -10.09
CA TRP A 116 -11.21 -10.17 -10.92
C TRP A 116 -12.60 -10.08 -10.26
N THR A 117 -12.74 -10.41 -8.97
CA THR A 117 -14.04 -10.33 -8.25
C THR A 117 -14.57 -8.90 -8.19
N ILE A 118 -13.71 -7.91 -7.97
CA ILE A 118 -14.08 -6.49 -7.98
C ILE A 118 -14.62 -6.06 -9.34
N VAL A 119 -13.97 -6.47 -10.43
CA VAL A 119 -14.45 -6.20 -11.79
C VAL A 119 -15.81 -6.84 -12.04
N GLN A 120 -16.06 -8.06 -11.53
CA GLN A 120 -17.40 -8.67 -11.64
C GLN A 120 -18.44 -7.93 -10.77
N LEU A 121 -18.10 -7.54 -9.55
CA LEU A 121 -18.98 -6.75 -8.67
C LEU A 121 -19.37 -5.41 -9.32
N GLU A 122 -18.39 -4.73 -9.92
CA GLU A 122 -18.63 -3.48 -10.65
C GLU A 122 -19.59 -3.67 -11.84
N LYS A 123 -19.41 -4.77 -12.61
CA LYS A 123 -20.32 -5.09 -13.75
C LYS A 123 -21.74 -5.37 -13.29
N HIS A 124 -21.93 -6.06 -12.16
CA HIS A 124 -23.25 -6.43 -11.66
C HIS A 124 -23.97 -5.30 -10.92
N LYS A 125 -23.23 -4.46 -10.20
CA LYS A 125 -23.77 -3.44 -9.30
C LYS A 125 -23.56 -2.01 -9.77
N GLY A 126 -22.69 -1.81 -10.76
CA GLY A 126 -22.24 -0.49 -11.18
C GLY A 126 -21.12 0.10 -10.32
N GLN A 127 -20.33 0.99 -10.94
CA GLN A 127 -19.15 1.59 -10.29
C GLN A 127 -19.53 2.41 -9.04
N GLY A 128 -20.64 3.14 -9.08
CA GLY A 128 -21.09 3.99 -7.98
C GLY A 128 -21.39 3.19 -6.71
N GLU A 129 -22.13 2.09 -6.82
CA GLU A 129 -22.44 1.21 -5.69
C GLU A 129 -21.17 0.52 -5.15
N PHE A 130 -20.26 0.09 -6.03
CA PHE A 130 -18.99 -0.46 -5.59
C PHE A 130 -18.19 0.55 -4.75
N ILE A 131 -18.04 1.77 -5.22
CA ILE A 131 -17.33 2.84 -4.50
C ILE A 131 -17.94 3.09 -3.14
N GLN A 132 -19.26 3.12 -3.04
CA GLN A 132 -19.97 3.41 -1.80
C GLN A 132 -19.86 2.27 -0.78
N SER A 133 -20.00 1.01 -1.24
CA SER A 133 -20.19 -0.14 -0.37
C SER A 133 -18.91 -0.93 -0.08
N TYR A 134 -17.96 -0.99 -1.02
CA TYR A 134 -16.83 -1.93 -0.97
C TYR A 134 -15.45 -1.27 -0.95
N LEU A 135 -15.27 -0.11 -1.60
CA LEU A 135 -13.96 0.50 -1.77
C LEU A 135 -13.24 0.76 -0.44
N ARG A 136 -13.96 1.23 0.59
CA ARG A 136 -13.39 1.47 1.92
C ARG A 136 -12.84 0.18 2.54
N THR A 137 -13.56 -0.91 2.40
CA THR A 137 -13.12 -2.22 2.91
C THR A 137 -11.90 -2.73 2.13
N GLU A 138 -11.84 -2.52 0.81
CA GLU A 138 -10.66 -2.87 0.01
C GLU A 138 -9.43 -2.10 0.47
N LEU A 139 -9.54 -0.78 0.66
CA LEU A 139 -8.44 0.03 1.16
C LEU A 139 -7.96 -0.42 2.56
N ALA A 140 -8.88 -0.83 3.44
CA ALA A 140 -8.54 -1.38 4.75
C ALA A 140 -7.82 -2.73 4.66
N ILE A 141 -8.25 -3.62 3.75
CA ILE A 141 -7.61 -4.92 3.52
C ILE A 141 -6.17 -4.75 3.02
N THR A 142 -5.92 -3.80 2.11
CA THR A 142 -4.56 -3.54 1.61
C THR A 142 -3.63 -3.02 2.70
N LEU A 143 -4.10 -2.11 3.56
CA LEU A 143 -3.31 -1.64 4.72
C LEU A 143 -3.04 -2.77 5.71
N ARG A 144 -4.06 -3.61 6.00
CA ARG A 144 -3.86 -4.74 6.89
C ARG A 144 -2.85 -5.76 6.34
N ALA A 145 -2.84 -6.00 5.03
CA ALA A 145 -1.85 -6.87 4.40
C ALA A 145 -0.44 -6.25 4.44
N ALA A 146 -0.33 -4.92 4.28
CA ALA A 146 0.94 -4.21 4.41
C ALA A 146 1.46 -4.22 5.86
N GLU A 147 0.56 -4.13 6.87
CA GLU A 147 0.91 -4.25 8.30
C GLU A 147 1.47 -5.64 8.65
N CYS A 148 0.87 -6.70 8.07
CA CYS A 148 1.31 -8.07 8.32
C CYS A 148 2.63 -8.43 7.65
N TYR A 149 3.08 -7.66 6.67
CA TYR A 149 4.30 -7.92 5.92
C TYR A 149 4.93 -6.61 5.43
N ALA A 150 6.15 -6.32 5.91
CA ALA A 150 6.87 -5.11 5.53
C ALA A 150 7.17 -5.08 4.02
N ASP A 151 7.19 -3.87 3.43
CA ASP A 151 7.42 -3.64 2.00
C ASP A 151 6.51 -4.51 1.09
N ASN A 152 5.25 -4.65 1.45
CA ASN A 152 4.30 -5.48 0.72
C ASN A 152 3.91 -4.87 -0.64
N TYR A 153 4.79 -5.02 -1.62
CA TYR A 153 4.57 -4.54 -2.98
C TYR A 153 3.22 -4.95 -3.57
N THR A 154 2.77 -6.18 -3.30
CA THR A 154 1.51 -6.72 -3.85
C THR A 154 0.29 -5.98 -3.31
N ALA A 155 0.27 -5.71 -2.00
CA ALA A 155 -0.80 -4.94 -1.36
C ALA A 155 -0.85 -3.49 -1.88
N TRP A 156 0.31 -2.83 -1.96
CA TRP A 156 0.40 -1.46 -2.46
C TRP A 156 0.09 -1.35 -3.96
N SER A 157 0.49 -2.34 -4.78
CA SER A 157 0.11 -2.40 -6.20
C SER A 157 -1.39 -2.59 -6.40
N HIS A 158 -2.03 -3.38 -5.53
CA HIS A 158 -3.49 -3.50 -5.54
C HIS A 158 -4.16 -2.19 -5.15
N ARG A 159 -3.64 -1.50 -4.11
CA ARG A 159 -4.12 -0.19 -3.67
C ARG A 159 -3.98 0.88 -4.76
N ALA A 160 -2.84 0.91 -5.45
CA ALA A 160 -2.63 1.79 -6.59
C ALA A 160 -3.66 1.55 -7.72
N TRP A 161 -3.90 0.28 -8.05
CA TRP A 161 -4.92 -0.10 -9.03
C TRP A 161 -6.34 0.36 -8.62
N LEU A 162 -6.69 0.34 -7.32
CA LEU A 162 -7.97 0.88 -6.84
C LEU A 162 -8.07 2.40 -7.03
N VAL A 163 -6.97 3.12 -6.80
CA VAL A 163 -6.89 4.57 -7.05
C VAL A 163 -7.09 4.87 -8.52
N ASP A 164 -6.33 4.21 -9.39
CA ASP A 164 -6.41 4.40 -10.84
C ASP A 164 -7.80 4.10 -11.40
N ARG A 165 -8.49 3.10 -10.85
CA ARG A 165 -9.79 2.68 -11.35
C ARG A 165 -10.97 3.48 -10.80
N PHE A 166 -10.93 3.88 -9.52
CA PHE A 166 -12.11 4.39 -8.81
C PHE A 166 -11.96 5.81 -8.25
N MET A 167 -10.75 6.37 -8.25
CA MET A 167 -10.47 7.64 -7.58
C MET A 167 -9.75 8.67 -8.46
N TYR A 168 -9.21 8.30 -9.63
CA TYR A 168 -8.31 9.12 -10.45
C TYR A 168 -8.86 10.53 -10.77
N ASP A 169 -10.17 10.70 -10.88
CA ASP A 169 -10.89 11.94 -11.20
C ASP A 169 -11.62 12.56 -9.99
N LYS A 170 -11.50 11.95 -8.81
CA LYS A 170 -12.28 12.33 -7.61
C LYS A 170 -11.39 13.03 -6.59
N LYS A 171 -11.19 14.35 -6.79
CA LYS A 171 -10.33 15.21 -5.96
C LYS A 171 -10.47 14.93 -4.45
N LYS A 172 -11.71 14.96 -3.90
CA LYS A 172 -11.96 14.73 -2.47
C LYS A 172 -11.45 13.36 -2.00
N LYS A 173 -11.65 12.29 -2.80
CA LYS A 173 -11.20 10.94 -2.44
C LYS A 173 -9.68 10.80 -2.48
N LEU A 174 -9.03 11.41 -3.48
CA LEU A 174 -7.58 11.44 -3.59
C LEU A 174 -6.94 12.19 -2.40
N PHE A 175 -7.52 13.32 -1.99
CA PHE A 175 -7.06 14.03 -0.78
C PHE A 175 -7.27 13.20 0.48
N CYS A 176 -8.44 12.59 0.67
CA CYS A 176 -8.70 11.72 1.82
C CYS A 176 -7.72 10.55 1.87
N GLU A 177 -7.40 9.97 0.72
CA GLU A 177 -6.41 8.88 0.63
C GLU A 177 -5.00 9.37 0.99
N LEU A 178 -4.55 10.49 0.43
CA LEU A 178 -3.23 11.06 0.71
C LEU A 178 -3.07 11.39 2.21
N GLN A 179 -4.10 11.94 2.84
CA GLN A 179 -4.09 12.24 4.27
C GLN A 179 -4.19 10.95 5.11
N GLY A 180 -5.02 9.99 4.68
CA GLY A 180 -5.21 8.72 5.39
C GLY A 180 -3.92 7.89 5.51
N ILE A 181 -3.05 7.94 4.50
CA ILE A 181 -1.76 7.24 4.53
C ILE A 181 -0.62 8.06 5.14
N ARG A 182 -0.86 9.30 5.58
CA ARG A 182 0.17 10.12 6.23
C ARG A 182 0.65 9.48 7.53
N ALA A 183 -0.29 9.09 8.41
CA ALA A 183 0.02 8.42 9.68
C ALA A 183 0.75 7.08 9.46
N TRP A 184 0.40 6.36 8.38
CA TRP A 184 1.14 5.17 7.98
C TRP A 184 2.59 5.50 7.64
N ALA A 185 2.84 6.47 6.77
CA ALA A 185 4.18 6.89 6.37
C ALA A 185 5.04 7.35 7.56
N GLU A 186 4.43 8.01 8.56
CA GLU A 186 5.09 8.43 9.80
C GLU A 186 5.50 7.27 10.70
N SER A 187 4.79 6.14 10.65
CA SER A 187 5.10 4.93 11.43
C SER A 187 5.93 3.89 10.67
N HIS A 188 5.98 3.97 9.34
CA HIS A 188 6.68 3.04 8.45
C HIS A 188 7.64 3.80 7.51
N ILE A 189 8.56 4.54 8.10
CA ILE A 189 9.44 5.49 7.40
C ILE A 189 10.36 4.85 6.35
N SER A 190 10.58 3.54 6.41
CA SER A 190 11.36 2.77 5.42
C SER A 190 10.50 2.09 4.35
N ASP A 191 9.17 2.20 4.39
CA ASP A 191 8.29 1.56 3.40
C ASP A 191 8.32 2.31 2.06
N ASN A 192 9.16 1.82 1.14
CA ASN A 192 9.28 2.34 -0.23
C ASN A 192 7.93 2.33 -0.98
N CYS A 193 7.11 1.31 -0.76
CA CYS A 193 5.85 1.14 -1.45
C CYS A 193 4.83 2.21 -1.06
N CYS A 194 4.80 2.59 0.22
CA CYS A 194 3.97 3.68 0.72
C CYS A 194 4.34 5.01 0.08
N PHE A 195 5.64 5.37 0.07
CA PHE A 195 6.10 6.62 -0.53
C PHE A 195 5.86 6.65 -2.05
N HIS A 196 6.02 5.52 -2.74
CA HIS A 196 5.66 5.42 -4.15
C HIS A 196 4.15 5.62 -4.38
N HIS A 197 3.30 5.09 -3.51
CA HIS A 197 1.85 5.31 -3.56
C HIS A 197 1.51 6.80 -3.33
N ARG A 198 2.18 7.49 -2.41
CA ARG A 198 2.05 8.95 -2.23
C ARG A 198 2.40 9.71 -3.51
N GLN A 199 3.48 9.32 -4.21
CA GLN A 199 3.87 9.90 -5.49
C GLN A 199 2.78 9.72 -6.56
N LEU A 200 2.13 8.56 -6.62
CA LEU A 200 1.00 8.31 -7.51
C LEU A 200 -0.16 9.27 -7.22
N LEU A 201 -0.53 9.42 -5.95
CA LEU A 201 -1.61 10.33 -5.54
C LEU A 201 -1.32 11.78 -5.89
N LEU A 202 -0.09 12.25 -5.70
CA LEU A 202 0.32 13.61 -6.08
C LEU A 202 0.18 13.85 -7.59
N ARG A 203 0.53 12.86 -8.44
CA ARG A 203 0.33 12.93 -9.88
C ARG A 203 -1.14 13.01 -10.27
N HIS A 204 -2.02 12.22 -9.64
CA HIS A 204 -3.47 12.31 -9.88
C HIS A 204 -4.04 13.64 -9.41
N LEU A 205 -3.66 14.11 -8.22
CA LEU A 205 -4.12 15.40 -7.69
C LEU A 205 -3.73 16.57 -8.57
N LYS A 206 -2.53 16.56 -9.18
CA LYS A 206 -2.15 17.57 -10.17
C LYS A 206 -3.17 17.74 -11.29
N ASN A 207 -3.77 16.65 -11.76
CA ASN A 207 -4.69 16.66 -12.89
C ASN A 207 -6.09 17.18 -12.54
N VAL A 208 -6.47 17.14 -11.25
CA VAL A 208 -7.83 17.48 -10.78
C VAL A 208 -7.87 18.73 -9.88
N CYS A 209 -6.72 19.27 -9.51
CA CYS A 209 -6.59 20.46 -8.67
C CYS A 209 -6.24 21.69 -9.50
N SER A 210 -6.61 22.87 -9.00
CA SER A 210 -6.14 24.15 -9.53
C SER A 210 -4.64 24.33 -9.28
N LYS A 211 -4.01 25.24 -10.02
CA LYS A 211 -2.57 25.55 -9.90
C LYS A 211 -2.17 25.94 -8.47
N GLY A 212 -2.98 26.79 -7.81
CA GLY A 212 -2.76 27.19 -6.41
C GLY A 212 -2.85 26.01 -5.44
N GLU A 213 -3.85 25.15 -5.58
CA GLU A 213 -3.99 23.96 -4.74
C GLU A 213 -2.81 22.98 -4.90
N VAL A 214 -2.29 22.83 -6.13
CA VAL A 214 -1.10 21.98 -6.36
C VAL A 214 0.13 22.59 -5.70
N VAL A 215 0.29 23.92 -5.71
CA VAL A 215 1.37 24.62 -5.00
C VAL A 215 1.29 24.34 -3.50
N HIS A 216 0.13 24.53 -2.87
CA HIS A 216 -0.07 24.25 -1.45
C HIS A 216 0.19 22.76 -1.12
N LEU A 217 -0.27 21.86 -1.98
CA LEU A 217 -0.04 20.42 -1.82
C LEU A 217 1.45 20.09 -1.81
N LEU A 218 2.22 20.62 -2.75
CA LEU A 218 3.65 20.37 -2.83
C LEU A 218 4.43 21.01 -1.67
N LEU A 219 4.05 22.22 -1.22
CA LEU A 219 4.64 22.85 -0.05
C LEU A 219 4.41 22.01 1.22
N SER A 220 3.17 21.53 1.42
CA SER A 220 2.84 20.63 2.54
C SER A 220 3.61 19.29 2.47
N GLU A 221 3.88 18.79 1.26
CA GLU A 221 4.66 17.56 1.09
C GLU A 221 6.16 17.78 1.34
N VAL A 222 6.71 18.94 0.96
CA VAL A 222 8.08 19.34 1.30
C VAL A 222 8.25 19.47 2.81
N GLU A 223 7.31 20.12 3.49
CA GLU A 223 7.30 20.23 4.94
C GLU A 223 7.28 18.86 5.61
N PHE A 224 6.35 18.00 5.18
CA PHE A 224 6.20 16.65 5.68
C PHE A 224 7.48 15.82 5.55
N ILE A 225 8.10 15.80 4.36
CA ILE A 225 9.30 15.00 4.15
C ILE A 225 10.53 15.60 4.84
N THR A 226 10.60 16.94 4.98
CA THR A 226 11.65 17.63 5.75
C THR A 226 11.61 17.19 7.21
N ASP A 227 10.42 17.21 7.81
CA ASP A 227 10.20 16.83 9.20
C ASP A 227 10.60 15.37 9.45
N LEU A 228 10.24 14.46 8.53
CA LEU A 228 10.64 13.05 8.63
C LEU A 228 12.16 12.86 8.50
N ILE A 229 12.83 13.53 7.55
CA ILE A 229 14.29 13.44 7.38
C ILE A 229 15.05 13.90 8.60
N LEU A 230 14.60 14.98 9.24
CA LEU A 230 15.24 15.54 10.43
C LEU A 230 14.93 14.72 11.69
N THR A 231 13.72 14.16 11.78
CA THR A 231 13.30 13.36 12.94
C THR A 231 13.88 11.94 12.92
N PHE A 232 14.03 11.35 11.73
CA PHE A 232 14.48 9.98 11.52
C PHE A 232 15.66 9.96 10.54
N PRO A 233 16.88 10.21 11.01
CA PRO A 233 18.07 10.24 10.16
C PRO A 233 18.40 8.84 9.61
N GLY A 234 18.99 8.79 8.41
CA GLY A 234 19.51 7.55 7.81
C GLY A 234 18.51 6.75 6.97
N HIS A 235 17.30 7.23 6.74
CA HIS A 235 16.31 6.54 5.89
C HIS A 235 16.36 7.03 4.45
N GLU A 236 16.99 6.27 3.56
CA GLU A 236 17.21 6.61 2.15
C GLU A 236 15.91 6.87 1.38
N VAL A 237 14.84 6.15 1.71
CA VAL A 237 13.50 6.28 1.14
C VAL A 237 12.98 7.71 1.21
N LEU A 238 13.21 8.39 2.33
CA LEU A 238 12.78 9.78 2.53
C LEU A 238 13.48 10.73 1.56
N TRP A 239 14.77 10.51 1.30
CA TRP A 239 15.54 11.28 0.32
C TRP A 239 15.11 11.01 -1.12
N TYR A 240 14.74 9.77 -1.46
CA TYR A 240 14.14 9.46 -2.76
C TYR A 240 12.80 10.15 -2.96
N HIS A 241 11.97 10.19 -1.91
CA HIS A 241 10.70 10.91 -2.00
C HIS A 241 10.92 12.43 -2.12
N ARG A 242 11.87 13.02 -1.36
CA ARG A 242 12.24 14.44 -1.51
C ARG A 242 12.73 14.75 -2.92
N ARG A 243 13.57 13.89 -3.49
CA ARG A 243 14.04 13.98 -4.87
C ARG A 243 12.90 14.00 -5.88
N PHE A 244 11.90 13.16 -5.67
CA PHE A 244 10.68 13.16 -6.49
C PHE A 244 9.95 14.51 -6.37
N VAL A 245 9.71 15.02 -5.16
CA VAL A 245 8.99 16.29 -4.93
C VAL A 245 9.76 17.46 -5.59
N TYR A 246 11.08 17.52 -5.45
CA TYR A 246 11.92 18.49 -6.15
C TYR A 246 11.74 18.39 -7.67
N HIS A 247 11.82 17.20 -8.22
CA HIS A 247 11.70 16.99 -9.67
C HIS A 247 10.34 17.46 -10.20
N ILE A 248 9.25 17.05 -9.56
CA ILE A 248 7.90 17.44 -10.01
C ILE A 248 7.61 18.93 -9.81
N SER A 249 8.13 19.56 -8.75
CA SER A 249 7.94 21.00 -8.53
C SER A 249 8.55 21.82 -9.66
N ASN A 250 9.74 21.47 -10.10
CA ASN A 250 10.42 22.12 -11.22
C ASN A 250 9.80 21.78 -12.58
N HIS A 251 9.31 20.55 -12.76
CA HIS A 251 8.67 20.14 -14.00
C HIS A 251 7.25 20.71 -14.17
N TRP A 252 6.49 20.85 -13.10
CA TRP A 252 5.12 21.38 -13.16
C TRP A 252 5.06 22.89 -13.17
N PHE A 253 6.09 23.57 -12.68
CA PHE A 253 6.18 25.01 -12.53
C PHE A 253 7.52 25.58 -13.05
N PRO A 254 7.91 25.36 -14.32
CA PRO A 254 9.22 25.75 -14.82
C PRO A 254 9.42 27.27 -14.86
N ASP A 255 8.35 28.05 -15.04
CA ASP A 255 8.39 29.51 -15.26
C ASP A 255 7.86 30.31 -14.07
N VAL A 256 7.62 29.68 -12.91
CA VAL A 256 7.02 30.34 -11.76
C VAL A 256 8.13 30.85 -10.83
N GLY A 257 8.43 32.15 -10.89
CA GLY A 257 9.34 32.76 -9.93
C GLY A 257 8.78 32.80 -8.49
N PRO A 258 9.63 33.02 -7.48
CA PRO A 258 9.24 33.01 -6.05
C PRO A 258 8.09 34.00 -5.71
N GLN A 259 8.00 35.12 -6.40
CA GLN A 259 6.94 36.14 -6.18
C GLN A 259 5.58 35.67 -6.70
N THR A 260 5.54 35.01 -7.86
CA THR A 260 4.30 34.50 -8.49
C THR A 260 3.66 33.41 -7.65
N VAL A 261 4.44 32.63 -6.91
CA VAL A 261 3.92 31.57 -6.01
C VAL A 261 3.16 32.19 -4.83
N ARG A 262 3.63 33.32 -4.28
CA ARG A 262 2.92 34.04 -3.22
C ARG A 262 1.56 34.57 -3.70
N GLU A 263 1.50 35.11 -4.91
CA GLU A 263 0.26 35.61 -5.51
C GLU A 263 -0.74 34.46 -5.80
N ILE A 264 -0.26 33.31 -6.28
CA ILE A 264 -1.08 32.12 -6.54
C ILE A 264 -1.58 31.51 -5.23
N ALA A 265 -0.75 31.48 -4.20
CA ALA A 265 -1.10 30.93 -2.89
C ALA A 265 -2.09 31.85 -2.13
N ASN A 266 -1.98 33.17 -2.29
CA ASN A 266 -2.80 34.17 -1.63
C ASN A 266 -3.96 34.68 -2.50
N GLY A 267 -4.32 33.99 -3.58
CA GLY A 267 -5.43 34.36 -4.45
C GLY A 267 -6.74 34.45 -3.67
N PRO A 268 -7.75 35.23 -4.12
CA PRO A 268 -8.93 35.57 -3.35
C PRO A 268 -9.65 34.29 -2.87
N GLU A 269 -9.75 34.15 -1.55
CA GLU A 269 -10.61 33.16 -0.90
C GLU A 269 -12.05 33.37 -1.40
N ARG A 270 -12.50 32.51 -2.31
CA ARG A 270 -13.93 32.42 -2.55
C ARG A 270 -14.52 31.72 -1.34
N ASN A 271 -15.14 32.52 -0.47
CA ASN A 271 -16.05 32.04 0.58
C ASN A 271 -17.10 31.12 -0.07
N GLY A 272 -16.84 29.84 -0.02
CA GLY A 272 -17.81 28.80 -0.28
C GLY A 272 -18.24 28.22 1.05
N ASP A 273 -19.39 28.67 1.54
CA ASP A 273 -20.05 28.14 2.74
C ASP A 273 -20.14 26.62 2.65
N CYS A 274 -19.34 25.94 3.46
CA CYS A 274 -19.56 24.55 3.77
C CYS A 274 -20.68 24.45 4.81
N ASN A 275 -21.92 24.34 4.35
CA ASN A 275 -23.03 23.91 5.17
C ASN A 275 -22.75 22.49 5.68
N THR A 276 -22.54 22.40 6.98
CA THR A 276 -22.50 21.14 7.73
C THR A 276 -23.93 20.67 7.92
N ASP A 277 -24.42 19.83 7.04
CA ASP A 277 -25.69 19.16 7.24
C ASP A 277 -25.54 18.05 8.30
N ASN A 278 -26.23 18.31 9.40
CA ASN A 278 -26.59 17.39 10.48
C ASN A 278 -27.21 16.11 9.91
N ILE A 279 -26.58 14.96 10.11
CA ILE A 279 -27.23 13.66 9.94
C ILE A 279 -27.60 13.14 11.32
N ASN A 280 -28.88 13.27 11.62
CA ASN A 280 -29.56 12.73 12.78
C ASN A 280 -29.46 11.20 12.86
N ARG A 281 -29.19 10.75 14.09
CA ARG A 281 -29.34 9.38 14.56
C ARG A 281 -30.80 8.91 14.42
N THR A 282 -30.98 7.74 13.83
CA THR A 282 -32.09 6.84 14.13
C THR A 282 -31.58 5.44 14.35
N THR A 283 -31.61 5.04 15.61
CA THR A 283 -31.33 3.69 16.09
C THR A 283 -32.47 2.75 15.73
N ARG A 284 -32.21 1.65 15.05
CA ARG A 284 -33.05 0.44 15.12
C ARG A 284 -32.17 -0.75 15.54
N ARG A 285 -32.54 -1.29 16.72
CA ARG A 285 -32.02 -2.54 17.27
C ARG A 285 -32.51 -3.72 16.44
N THR A 286 -31.58 -4.59 16.01
CA THR A 286 -31.83 -6.00 15.71
C THR A 286 -30.68 -6.84 16.27
N SER A 287 -31.03 -7.99 16.81
CA SER A 287 -30.31 -8.92 17.68
C SER A 287 -29.00 -9.49 17.10
N PRO A 288 -28.11 -10.04 17.97
CA PRO A 288 -26.71 -10.31 17.62
C PRO A 288 -26.53 -11.69 17.00
N SER A 289 -25.96 -11.77 15.82
CA SER A 289 -25.28 -12.95 15.32
C SER A 289 -23.78 -12.82 15.58
N VAL A 290 -23.26 -13.76 16.34
CA VAL A 290 -21.91 -13.80 16.88
C VAL A 290 -20.91 -14.22 15.79
N ILE A 291 -20.46 -13.26 15.02
CA ILE A 291 -19.15 -13.25 14.34
C ILE A 291 -18.69 -11.79 14.38
N PRO A 292 -17.51 -11.45 14.97
CA PRO A 292 -17.00 -10.10 14.87
C PRO A 292 -16.84 -9.80 13.39
N SER A 293 -17.58 -8.81 12.88
CA SER A 293 -17.54 -8.47 11.48
C SER A 293 -16.13 -7.97 11.14
N LEU A 294 -15.62 -8.33 9.96
CA LEU A 294 -14.38 -7.78 9.39
C LEU A 294 -14.39 -6.23 9.41
N LEU A 295 -15.57 -5.62 9.52
CA LEU A 295 -15.80 -4.19 9.74
C LEU A 295 -15.37 -3.72 11.13
N GLU A 296 -15.51 -4.52 12.19
CA GLU A 296 -15.07 -4.16 13.55
C GLU A 296 -13.55 -4.27 13.69
N LEU A 297 -12.94 -5.26 13.05
CA LEU A 297 -11.48 -5.37 12.96
C LEU A 297 -10.86 -4.22 12.15
N ALA A 298 -11.50 -3.79 11.06
CA ALA A 298 -11.07 -2.62 10.29
C ALA A 298 -11.29 -1.31 11.06
N SER A 299 -12.37 -1.21 11.84
CA SER A 299 -12.69 -0.02 12.64
C SER A 299 -11.78 0.13 13.86
N SER A 300 -11.38 -0.97 14.51
CA SER A 300 -10.42 -0.92 15.63
C SER A 300 -9.02 -0.54 15.17
N SER A 301 -8.56 -1.05 14.01
CA SER A 301 -7.27 -0.64 13.43
C SER A 301 -7.27 0.83 13.02
N PHE A 302 -8.37 1.34 12.50
CA PHE A 302 -8.51 2.76 12.15
C PHE A 302 -8.59 3.67 13.40
N LYS A 303 -9.22 3.23 14.49
CA LYS A 303 -9.21 3.95 15.78
C LYS A 303 -7.83 4.02 16.40
N ILE A 304 -7.05 2.94 16.36
CA ILE A 304 -5.67 2.92 16.86
C ILE A 304 -4.79 3.91 16.09
N LEU A 305 -5.00 4.06 14.76
CA LEU A 305 -4.28 5.02 13.92
C LEU A 305 -4.71 6.49 14.16
N THR A 306 -5.96 6.73 14.58
CA THR A 306 -6.46 8.10 14.85
C THR A 306 -6.25 8.55 16.29
N GLU A 307 -6.03 7.64 17.24
CA GLU A 307 -5.76 7.91 18.65
C GLU A 307 -4.28 7.96 19.01
N SER A 308 -3.36 7.78 18.03
CA SER A 308 -1.95 8.06 18.27
C SER A 308 -1.83 9.54 18.62
N LYS A 309 -1.66 9.81 19.92
CA LYS A 309 -1.44 11.13 20.52
C LYS A 309 -0.50 11.90 19.62
N SER A 310 -0.96 13.04 19.11
CA SER A 310 -0.07 14.06 18.56
C SER A 310 0.97 14.39 19.64
N ARG A 311 2.11 13.74 19.57
CA ARG A 311 3.29 14.25 20.27
C ARG A 311 3.51 15.63 19.67
N SER A 312 3.42 16.65 20.52
CA SER A 312 3.82 18.01 20.20
C SER A 312 5.28 17.96 19.74
N ARG A 313 5.47 17.74 18.45
CA ARG A 313 6.79 17.82 17.82
C ARG A 313 7.15 19.28 17.74
N LEU A 314 8.35 19.60 18.08
CA LEU A 314 8.96 20.91 17.88
C LEU A 314 8.54 21.44 16.52
N LYS A 315 7.75 22.51 16.52
CA LYS A 315 7.50 23.30 15.33
C LYS A 315 8.84 23.98 15.03
N THR A 316 9.67 23.33 14.23
CA THR A 316 10.70 24.09 13.51
C THR A 316 9.93 25.01 12.59
N PRO A 317 10.04 26.35 12.72
CA PRO A 317 9.41 27.25 11.78
C PRO A 317 9.95 26.87 10.40
N ILE A 318 9.06 26.73 9.41
CA ILE A 318 9.46 26.75 8.01
C ILE A 318 10.31 28.00 7.90
N THR A 319 11.62 27.80 7.67
CA THR A 319 12.51 28.94 7.48
C THR A 319 11.90 29.79 6.37
N ASP A 320 11.62 31.02 6.66
CA ASP A 320 11.01 32.04 5.82
C ASP A 320 11.69 32.03 4.44
N GLY A 321 11.21 31.21 3.49
CA GLY A 321 11.86 31.08 2.20
C GLY A 321 11.70 29.78 1.41
N THR A 322 10.87 28.80 1.82
CA THR A 322 10.58 27.66 0.95
C THR A 322 9.57 28.07 -0.13
N PHE A 323 10.04 28.23 -1.36
CA PHE A 323 9.23 28.59 -2.53
C PHE A 323 9.23 27.47 -3.57
N LEU A 324 8.16 27.40 -4.39
CA LEU A 324 8.14 26.56 -5.57
C LEU A 324 8.39 27.41 -6.83
N PRO A 325 9.12 26.89 -7.83
CA PRO A 325 9.83 25.62 -7.80
C PRO A 325 10.96 25.61 -6.77
N LEU A 326 11.26 24.45 -6.20
CA LEU A 326 12.36 24.30 -5.23
C LEU A 326 13.69 24.64 -5.93
N SER A 327 14.45 25.61 -5.41
CA SER A 327 15.75 25.93 -5.99
C SER A 327 16.84 24.94 -5.57
N ALA A 328 17.77 24.64 -6.46
CA ALA A 328 18.93 23.82 -6.10
C ALA A 328 19.71 24.42 -4.92
N SER A 329 19.81 25.77 -4.85
CA SER A 329 20.47 26.47 -3.74
C SER A 329 19.79 26.21 -2.40
N SER A 330 18.45 26.26 -2.34
CA SER A 330 17.71 25.94 -1.10
C SER A 330 17.88 24.49 -0.69
N GLU A 331 17.87 23.57 -1.65
CA GLU A 331 18.09 22.14 -1.38
C GLU A 331 19.53 21.85 -0.94
N PHE A 332 20.54 22.57 -1.47
CA PHE A 332 21.91 22.46 -0.96
C PHE A 332 22.03 22.91 0.49
N LYS A 333 21.42 24.07 0.85
CA LYS A 333 21.39 24.55 2.23
C LYS A 333 20.70 23.56 3.17
N PHE A 334 19.60 22.95 2.73
CA PHE A 334 18.93 21.91 3.50
C PHE A 334 19.84 20.69 3.75
N CYS A 335 20.54 20.23 2.71
CA CYS A 335 21.49 19.13 2.85
C CYS A 335 22.64 19.46 3.82
N ASP A 336 23.17 20.69 3.75
CA ASP A 336 24.25 21.12 4.65
C ASP A 336 23.78 21.20 6.10
N GLY A 337 22.56 21.68 6.36
CA GLY A 337 21.93 21.64 7.66
C GLY A 337 21.75 20.22 8.18
N ALA A 338 21.19 19.32 7.37
CA ALA A 338 20.99 17.92 7.74
C ALA A 338 22.32 17.19 8.02
N ILE A 339 23.41 17.54 7.31
CA ILE A 339 24.75 16.99 7.54
C ILE A 339 25.36 17.53 8.85
N ALA A 340 25.15 18.81 9.16
CA ALA A 340 25.70 19.44 10.37
C ALA A 340 25.13 18.84 11.66
N GLU A 341 23.88 18.35 11.63
CA GLU A 341 23.20 17.72 12.75
C GLU A 341 23.55 16.22 12.92
N CYS A 342 24.32 15.63 11.99
CA CYS A 342 24.65 14.22 11.99
C CYS A 342 25.62 13.84 13.10
N LYS A 343 25.19 12.96 14.01
CA LYS A 343 26.01 12.36 15.09
C LYS A 343 25.79 10.86 15.15
N GLY A 344 26.85 10.10 15.45
CA GLY A 344 26.80 8.65 15.57
C GLY A 344 26.60 7.90 14.23
N PRO A 345 26.40 6.57 14.29
CA PRO A 345 26.31 5.70 13.08
C PRO A 345 25.15 6.07 12.15
N GLU A 346 23.97 6.37 12.69
CA GLU A 346 22.81 6.82 11.90
C GLU A 346 23.10 8.15 11.20
N GLY A 347 23.90 9.01 11.81
CA GLY A 347 24.38 10.26 11.23
C GLY A 347 25.29 10.04 10.03
N GLU A 348 26.10 8.99 9.99
CA GLU A 348 26.92 8.66 8.81
C GLU A 348 26.06 8.24 7.62
N VAL A 349 25.03 7.43 7.83
CA VAL A 349 24.07 7.06 6.80
C VAL A 349 23.34 8.30 6.30
N GLN A 350 22.86 9.15 7.21
CA GLN A 350 22.19 10.41 6.85
C GLN A 350 23.10 11.32 6.02
N ARG A 351 24.38 11.45 6.40
CA ARG A 351 25.38 12.21 5.64
C ARG A 351 25.56 11.65 4.24
N SER A 352 25.64 10.32 4.08
CA SER A 352 25.75 9.67 2.80
C SER A 352 24.51 9.94 1.92
N CYS A 353 23.31 9.81 2.48
CA CYS A 353 22.07 10.12 1.78
C CYS A 353 22.02 11.58 1.30
N ALA A 354 22.36 12.53 2.18
CA ALA A 354 22.40 13.95 1.84
C ALA A 354 23.43 14.26 0.75
N LEU A 355 24.64 13.69 0.82
CA LEU A 355 25.67 13.84 -0.21
C LEU A 355 25.23 13.23 -1.56
N ASN A 356 24.60 12.07 -1.57
CA ASN A 356 24.05 11.45 -2.77
C ASN A 356 22.95 12.32 -3.40
N TYR A 357 22.11 12.94 -2.58
CA TYR A 357 21.11 13.88 -3.06
C TYR A 357 21.76 15.15 -3.65
N LYS A 358 22.77 15.73 -2.97
CA LYS A 358 23.55 16.86 -3.52
C LYS A 358 24.20 16.53 -4.87
N ARG A 359 24.83 15.37 -5.01
CA ARG A 359 25.40 14.93 -6.30
C ARG A 359 24.34 14.85 -7.40
N TRP A 360 23.15 14.30 -7.07
CA TRP A 360 22.06 14.24 -8.03
C TRP A 360 21.55 15.63 -8.44
N LEU A 361 21.45 16.58 -7.49
CA LEU A 361 21.09 17.98 -7.77
C LEU A 361 22.09 18.63 -8.72
N LEU A 362 23.40 18.45 -8.50
CA LEU A 362 24.45 18.98 -9.36
C LEU A 362 24.31 18.48 -10.81
N ILE A 363 24.08 17.19 -11.00
CA ILE A 363 23.92 16.59 -12.33
C ILE A 363 22.68 17.21 -13.04
N ARG A 364 21.62 17.49 -12.32
CA ARG A 364 20.39 18.08 -12.88
C ARG A 364 20.45 19.58 -13.09
N SER A 365 21.27 20.29 -12.32
CA SER A 365 21.42 21.74 -12.38
C SER A 365 22.48 22.20 -13.41
N THR A 366 23.36 21.30 -13.85
CA THR A 366 24.28 21.60 -14.95
C THR A 366 23.49 21.64 -16.27
N PRO A 367 23.46 22.77 -16.99
CA PRO A 367 22.86 22.81 -18.31
C PRO A 367 23.59 21.77 -19.17
N HIS A 368 22.86 20.83 -19.77
CA HIS A 368 23.40 20.03 -20.86
C HIS A 368 23.76 20.98 -22.00
N GLN A 369 25.01 21.37 -22.08
CA GLN A 369 25.60 21.77 -23.35
C GLN A 369 25.59 20.50 -24.22
N LEU A 370 24.47 20.28 -24.91
CA LEU A 370 24.40 19.35 -26.02
C LEU A 370 25.28 19.92 -27.11
N ASN A 371 26.54 19.50 -27.11
CA ASN A 371 27.40 19.59 -28.28
C ASN A 371 26.74 18.72 -29.35
N CYS A 372 26.13 19.37 -30.35
CA CYS A 372 25.55 18.74 -31.54
C CYS A 372 26.62 18.18 -32.46
N ASN A 373 27.50 17.31 -31.97
CA ASN A 373 28.38 16.48 -32.78
C ASN A 373 28.16 15.04 -32.34
N GLY A 374 27.46 14.28 -33.19
CA GLY A 374 27.08 12.90 -32.99
C GLY A 374 28.25 11.95 -32.73
N ALA A 375 28.55 11.73 -31.47
CA ALA A 375 29.34 10.59 -31.03
C ALA A 375 28.61 9.96 -29.85
N ALA A 376 28.17 8.73 -30.04
CA ALA A 376 27.54 7.93 -29.00
C ALA A 376 28.53 7.72 -27.84
N PHE A 377 28.17 8.22 -26.66
CA PHE A 377 28.95 8.01 -25.43
C PHE A 377 28.51 6.68 -24.79
N THR A 378 29.34 5.66 -24.93
CA THR A 378 29.23 4.43 -24.17
C THR A 378 29.74 4.68 -22.74
N PRO A 379 29.01 4.34 -21.67
CA PRO A 379 29.54 4.50 -20.32
C PRO A 379 30.66 3.50 -20.05
N LYS A 380 31.87 4.00 -19.79
CA LYS A 380 32.96 3.20 -19.23
C LYS A 380 32.59 2.76 -17.83
N VAL A 381 32.43 1.46 -17.65
CA VAL A 381 32.43 0.78 -16.35
C VAL A 381 33.79 1.05 -15.70
N VAL A 382 33.82 1.78 -14.58
CA VAL A 382 35.00 1.90 -13.75
C VAL A 382 35.08 0.61 -12.92
N THR A 383 35.97 -0.29 -13.33
CA THR A 383 36.38 -1.43 -12.52
C THR A 383 37.29 -0.95 -11.40
N GLU A 384 36.97 -1.36 -10.18
CA GLU A 384 37.85 -1.25 -9.03
C GLU A 384 39.16 -1.97 -9.28
N ALA A 385 40.27 -1.22 -9.22
CA ALA A 385 41.59 -1.81 -9.04
C ALA A 385 42.51 -0.77 -8.37
N GLY A 386 43.02 -1.10 -7.20
CA GLY A 386 44.18 -0.47 -6.61
C GLY A 386 44.03 0.01 -5.18
N LEU A 387 44.03 -0.92 -4.21
CA LEU A 387 44.56 -0.71 -2.86
C LEU A 387 45.72 -1.70 -2.68
N SER A 388 46.91 -1.18 -2.69
CA SER A 388 48.08 -1.73 -2.03
C SER A 388 48.50 -0.78 -0.93
#